data_7554395f617464a1b6c9987076e00d5b
#
_entry.id   7554395f617464a1b6c9987076e00d5b
#
_cell.length_a   1.000
_cell.length_b   1.000
_cell.length_c   1.000
_cell.angle_alpha   90.00
_cell.angle_beta   90.00
_cell.angle_gamma   90.00
#
_symmetry.space_group_name_H-M   'P 1'
#
loop_
_entity.id
_entity.type
_entity.pdbx_description
1 polymer ?
#
loop_
_entity_poly.entity_id
_entity_poly.type
_entity_poly.pdbx_seq_one_letter_code
_entity_poly.pdbx_strand_id
1 'polypeptide(L)'
;MSTASDARFWDRTSRKYAAAAISDQAGYERSLERTRALLGPADRVLELGCGTGTTALQLAGGVQSYLATDISAEMIAIAEEKHAAGPVPALVFRTATAEALDGQFDAVLVFNYLHLVRDLPGTLNRIHALLAADGLFISKTPCLGDMNPLIRLALLPAMRAIGKAPYVSAFRAAELSQSISAAGFEILATESHATKGKDARPYIVARKR
;
A
#
# COMPACT_ATOMS: atom_id res chain seq x y z
N MET A 1 -8.42 14.27 13.91
CA MET A 1 -9.18 13.29 13.10
C MET A 1 -8.60 11.93 13.39
N SER A 2 -9.42 10.91 13.56
CA SER A 2 -9.01 9.55 13.97
C SER A 2 -9.02 8.59 12.79
N THR A 3 -8.44 7.39 12.93
CA THR A 3 -8.52 6.28 11.98
C THR A 3 -9.96 6.01 11.53
N ALA A 4 -10.94 6.15 12.45
CA ALA A 4 -12.36 6.01 12.14
C ALA A 4 -12.89 7.08 11.17
N SER A 5 -12.31 8.29 11.13
CA SER A 5 -12.69 9.30 10.14
C SER A 5 -12.13 8.98 8.75
N ASP A 6 -10.95 8.37 8.71
CA ASP A 6 -10.30 7.96 7.46
C ASP A 6 -11.04 6.74 6.87
N ALA A 7 -11.43 5.76 7.69
CA ALA A 7 -12.27 4.64 7.27
C ALA A 7 -13.59 5.13 6.62
N ARG A 8 -14.33 6.03 7.30
CA ARG A 8 -15.57 6.60 6.74
C ARG A 8 -15.37 7.36 5.42
N PHE A 9 -14.22 8.00 5.20
CA PHE A 9 -13.92 8.63 3.92
C PHE A 9 -13.81 7.57 2.82
N TRP A 10 -13.06 6.50 3.06
CA TRP A 10 -12.85 5.42 2.10
C TRP A 10 -14.13 4.61 1.86
N ASP A 11 -14.94 4.36 2.90
CA ASP A 11 -16.26 3.72 2.74
C ASP A 11 -17.14 4.51 1.74
N ARG A 12 -17.25 5.83 1.92
CA ARG A 12 -18.08 6.66 1.01
C ARG A 12 -17.56 6.74 -0.41
N THR A 13 -16.26 6.54 -0.63
CA THR A 13 -15.62 6.71 -1.94
C THR A 13 -15.29 5.40 -2.64
N SER A 14 -15.51 4.26 -1.98
CA SER A 14 -15.10 2.92 -2.41
C SER A 14 -15.59 2.55 -3.81
N ARG A 15 -16.88 2.71 -4.11
CA ARG A 15 -17.48 2.40 -5.42
C ARG A 15 -16.90 3.29 -6.55
N LYS A 16 -16.70 4.58 -6.26
CA LYS A 16 -16.06 5.51 -7.21
C LYS A 16 -14.61 5.14 -7.47
N TYR A 17 -13.89 4.76 -6.41
CA TYR A 17 -12.50 4.30 -6.50
C TYR A 17 -12.40 3.00 -7.31
N ALA A 18 -13.30 2.03 -7.06
CA ALA A 18 -13.36 0.78 -7.79
C ALA A 18 -13.61 0.94 -9.30
N ALA A 19 -14.39 1.95 -9.69
CA ALA A 19 -14.71 2.26 -11.09
C ALA A 19 -13.62 3.07 -11.81
N ALA A 20 -12.62 3.62 -11.06
CA ALA A 20 -11.58 4.43 -11.66
C ALA A 20 -10.55 3.56 -12.39
N ALA A 21 -10.23 3.93 -13.62
CA ALA A 21 -9.16 3.29 -14.38
C ALA A 21 -7.78 3.59 -13.76
N ILE A 22 -6.86 2.64 -13.84
CA ILE A 22 -5.46 2.83 -13.47
C ILE A 22 -4.82 3.77 -14.49
N SER A 23 -4.34 4.93 -14.04
CA SER A 23 -3.86 6.00 -14.93
C SER A 23 -2.59 5.64 -15.71
N ASP A 24 -1.76 4.76 -15.15
CA ASP A 24 -0.53 4.23 -15.77
C ASP A 24 -0.55 2.70 -15.67
N GLN A 25 -1.30 2.07 -16.56
CA GLN A 25 -1.50 0.62 -16.59
C GLN A 25 -0.17 -0.13 -16.77
N ALA A 26 0.66 0.30 -17.69
CA ALA A 26 1.96 -0.35 -17.94
C ALA A 26 2.92 -0.21 -16.76
N GLY A 27 2.93 0.95 -16.06
CA GLY A 27 3.71 1.13 -14.83
C GLY A 27 3.19 0.30 -13.66
N TYR A 28 1.89 0.04 -13.63
CA TYR A 28 1.28 -0.88 -12.66
C TYR A 28 1.68 -2.33 -12.95
N GLU A 29 1.59 -2.78 -14.19
CA GLU A 29 1.98 -4.13 -14.64
C GLU A 29 3.45 -4.42 -14.33
N ARG A 30 4.36 -3.48 -14.60
CA ARG A 30 5.77 -3.60 -14.18
C ARG A 30 5.93 -3.82 -12.68
N SER A 31 5.14 -3.10 -11.88
CA SER A 31 5.17 -3.27 -10.42
C SER A 31 4.68 -4.65 -10.00
N LEU A 32 3.62 -5.18 -10.63
CA LEU A 32 3.12 -6.54 -10.39
C LEU A 32 4.15 -7.60 -10.78
N GLU A 33 4.73 -7.50 -11.97
CA GLU A 33 5.76 -8.43 -12.46
C GLU A 33 6.97 -8.44 -11.53
N ARG A 34 7.44 -7.25 -11.13
CA ARG A 34 8.56 -7.11 -10.19
C ARG A 34 8.24 -7.72 -8.83
N THR A 35 7.04 -7.45 -8.29
CA THR A 35 6.60 -8.03 -7.01
C THR A 35 6.50 -9.55 -7.13
N ARG A 36 5.89 -10.06 -8.19
CA ARG A 36 5.75 -11.52 -8.42
C ARG A 36 7.11 -12.21 -8.51
N ALA A 37 8.12 -11.58 -9.11
CA ALA A 37 9.48 -12.12 -9.19
C ALA A 37 10.24 -12.13 -7.84
N LEU A 38 9.76 -11.38 -6.84
CA LEU A 38 10.32 -11.32 -5.49
C LEU A 38 9.66 -12.29 -4.51
N LEU A 39 8.43 -12.73 -4.81
CA LEU A 39 7.66 -13.62 -3.94
C LEU A 39 7.87 -15.09 -4.34
N GLY A 40 7.99 -15.96 -3.34
CA GLY A 40 8.12 -17.39 -3.53
C GLY A 40 6.85 -18.16 -3.17
N PRO A 41 6.70 -19.40 -3.65
CA PRO A 41 5.50 -20.22 -3.42
C PRO A 41 5.30 -20.64 -1.96
N ALA A 42 6.34 -20.52 -1.11
CA ALA A 42 6.27 -20.78 0.32
C ALA A 42 6.00 -19.54 1.16
N ASP A 43 5.90 -18.35 0.55
CA ASP A 43 5.79 -17.10 1.29
C ASP A 43 4.39 -16.89 1.87
N ARG A 44 4.35 -16.41 3.09
CA ARG A 44 3.17 -15.83 3.75
C ARG A 44 3.22 -14.32 3.53
N VAL A 45 2.27 -13.80 2.78
CA VAL A 45 2.26 -12.40 2.35
C VAL A 45 1.17 -11.62 3.09
N LEU A 46 1.51 -10.41 3.54
CA LEU A 46 0.57 -9.42 4.04
C LEU A 46 0.55 -8.20 3.11
N GLU A 47 -0.63 -7.78 2.69
CA GLU A 47 -0.83 -6.48 2.02
C GLU A 47 -1.62 -5.54 2.93
N LEU A 48 -1.06 -4.37 3.25
CA LEU A 48 -1.73 -3.33 4.02
C LEU A 48 -2.28 -2.24 3.10
N GLY A 49 -3.54 -1.87 3.28
CA GLY A 49 -4.23 -0.90 2.44
C GLY A 49 -4.53 -1.45 1.05
N CYS A 50 -5.02 -2.68 0.96
CA CYS A 50 -5.28 -3.37 -0.31
C CYS A 50 -6.41 -2.72 -1.15
N GLY A 51 -7.17 -1.79 -0.58
CA GLY A 51 -8.31 -1.16 -1.23
C GLY A 51 -9.31 -2.21 -1.73
N THR A 52 -9.67 -2.14 -3.00
CA THR A 52 -10.62 -3.06 -3.65
C THR A 52 -10.00 -4.38 -4.13
N GLY A 53 -8.81 -4.76 -3.60
CA GLY A 53 -8.21 -6.07 -3.76
C GLY A 53 -7.59 -6.38 -5.13
N THR A 54 -7.51 -5.41 -6.04
CA THR A 54 -7.06 -5.67 -7.43
C THR A 54 -5.64 -6.24 -7.49
N THR A 55 -4.71 -5.74 -6.65
CA THR A 55 -3.33 -6.23 -6.57
C THR A 55 -3.26 -7.61 -5.92
N ALA A 56 -3.96 -7.80 -4.80
CA ALA A 56 -4.03 -9.08 -4.09
C ALA A 56 -4.50 -10.22 -5.00
N LEU A 57 -5.56 -10.01 -5.77
CA LEU A 57 -6.10 -10.99 -6.73
C LEU A 57 -5.09 -11.40 -7.82
N GLN A 58 -4.17 -10.48 -8.19
CA GLN A 58 -3.14 -10.74 -9.19
C GLN A 58 -1.89 -11.45 -8.64
N LEU A 59 -1.62 -11.32 -7.34
CA LEU A 59 -0.39 -11.84 -6.72
C LEU A 59 -0.60 -13.12 -5.90
N ALA A 60 -1.77 -13.29 -5.30
CA ALA A 60 -2.00 -14.33 -4.30
C ALA A 60 -1.89 -15.77 -4.83
N GLY A 61 -2.09 -15.99 -6.13
CA GLY A 61 -2.00 -17.34 -6.72
C GLY A 61 -0.59 -17.94 -6.74
N GLY A 62 0.44 -17.14 -6.46
CA GLY A 62 1.85 -17.57 -6.51
C GLY A 62 2.51 -17.77 -5.15
N VAL A 63 1.76 -17.73 -4.03
CA VAL A 63 2.30 -17.77 -2.67
C VAL A 63 1.55 -18.77 -1.79
N GLN A 64 2.11 -19.10 -0.62
CA GLN A 64 1.49 -20.03 0.33
C GLN A 64 0.20 -19.48 0.93
N SER A 65 0.23 -18.21 1.37
CA SER A 65 -0.93 -17.51 1.90
C SER A 65 -0.81 -16.01 1.68
N TYR A 66 -1.94 -15.36 1.47
CA TYR A 66 -2.00 -13.92 1.23
C TYR A 66 -3.12 -13.30 2.07
N LEU A 67 -2.75 -12.49 3.05
CA LEU A 67 -3.68 -11.70 3.85
C LEU A 67 -3.69 -10.27 3.32
N ALA A 68 -4.81 -9.84 2.75
CA ALA A 68 -4.99 -8.48 2.27
C ALA A 68 -5.91 -7.68 3.22
N THR A 69 -5.45 -6.53 3.70
CA THR A 69 -6.20 -5.76 4.69
C THR A 69 -6.42 -4.32 4.26
N ASP A 70 -7.57 -3.76 4.66
CA ASP A 70 -7.88 -2.33 4.54
C ASP A 70 -8.68 -1.88 5.76
N ILE A 71 -8.64 -0.58 6.08
CA ILE A 71 -9.44 0.00 7.18
C ILE A 71 -10.90 0.17 6.81
N SER A 72 -11.23 0.20 5.52
CA SER A 72 -12.56 0.40 4.97
C SER A 72 -13.28 -0.93 4.78
N ALA A 73 -14.40 -1.13 5.47
CA ALA A 73 -15.23 -2.30 5.29
C ALA A 73 -15.85 -2.39 3.89
N GLU A 74 -16.18 -1.24 3.30
CA GLU A 74 -16.72 -1.16 1.94
C GLU A 74 -15.67 -1.50 0.86
N MET A 75 -14.39 -1.14 1.08
CA MET A 75 -13.30 -1.58 0.19
C MET A 75 -13.16 -3.11 0.23
N ILE A 76 -13.16 -3.69 1.43
CA ILE A 76 -13.08 -5.14 1.62
C ILE A 76 -14.30 -5.85 1.00
N ALA A 77 -15.52 -5.32 1.18
CA ALA A 77 -16.72 -5.89 0.55
C ALA A 77 -16.59 -5.96 -0.98
N ILE A 78 -16.06 -4.91 -1.62
CA ILE A 78 -15.82 -4.90 -3.07
C ILE A 78 -14.71 -5.90 -3.44
N ALA A 79 -13.66 -6.03 -2.63
CA ALA A 79 -12.59 -7.01 -2.86
C ALA A 79 -13.13 -8.45 -2.78
N GLU A 80 -13.99 -8.74 -1.81
CA GLU A 80 -14.68 -10.04 -1.67
C GLU A 80 -15.65 -10.32 -2.83
N GLU A 81 -16.41 -9.31 -3.30
CA GLU A 81 -17.24 -9.44 -4.50
C GLU A 81 -16.42 -9.89 -5.72
N LYS A 82 -15.24 -9.29 -5.93
CA LYS A 82 -14.33 -9.68 -7.02
C LYS A 82 -13.72 -11.07 -6.81
N HIS A 83 -13.34 -11.37 -5.57
CA HIS A 83 -12.76 -12.67 -5.20
C HIS A 83 -13.77 -13.81 -5.43
N ALA A 84 -15.04 -13.58 -5.09
CA ALA A 84 -16.10 -14.57 -5.34
C ALA A 84 -16.32 -14.89 -6.83
N ALA A 85 -16.03 -13.94 -7.73
CA ALA A 85 -16.11 -14.14 -9.17
C ALA A 85 -14.92 -14.94 -9.74
N GLY A 86 -13.80 -15.01 -9.02
CA GLY A 86 -12.59 -15.76 -9.39
C GLY A 86 -11.79 -16.14 -8.15
N PRO A 87 -12.20 -17.20 -7.41
CA PRO A 87 -11.60 -17.53 -6.13
C PRO A 87 -10.12 -17.91 -6.24
N VAL A 88 -9.30 -17.34 -5.35
CA VAL A 88 -7.89 -17.70 -5.16
C VAL A 88 -7.75 -18.29 -3.75
N PRO A 89 -7.52 -19.60 -3.59
CA PRO A 89 -7.57 -20.28 -2.29
C PRO A 89 -6.61 -19.72 -1.24
N ALA A 90 -5.47 -19.19 -1.65
CA ALA A 90 -4.46 -18.60 -0.76
C ALA A 90 -4.85 -17.23 -0.21
N LEU A 91 -5.87 -16.55 -0.78
CA LEU A 91 -6.22 -15.16 -0.51
C LEU A 91 -7.32 -15.03 0.52
N VAL A 92 -7.08 -14.21 1.52
CA VAL A 92 -8.07 -13.79 2.54
C VAL A 92 -8.08 -12.28 2.62
N PHE A 93 -9.27 -11.69 2.58
CA PHE A 93 -9.48 -10.27 2.84
C PHE A 93 -9.96 -10.03 4.28
N ARG A 94 -9.51 -8.94 4.91
CA ARG A 94 -9.93 -8.58 6.27
C ARG A 94 -9.94 -7.07 6.49
N THR A 95 -11.00 -6.57 7.11
CA THR A 95 -11.00 -5.19 7.63
C THR A 95 -10.11 -5.11 8.88
N ALA A 96 -8.93 -4.50 8.75
CA ALA A 96 -7.97 -4.35 9.85
C ALA A 96 -6.97 -3.22 9.59
N THR A 97 -6.38 -2.69 10.67
CA THR A 97 -5.18 -1.84 10.63
C THR A 97 -3.93 -2.68 10.92
N ALA A 98 -2.75 -2.16 10.63
CA ALA A 98 -1.49 -2.86 10.92
C ALA A 98 -1.33 -3.18 12.41
N GLU A 99 -1.83 -2.30 13.29
CA GLU A 99 -1.76 -2.44 14.76
C GLU A 99 -2.61 -3.61 15.28
N ALA A 100 -3.69 -3.95 14.57
CA ALA A 100 -4.63 -5.00 14.96
C ALA A 100 -4.25 -6.40 14.43
N LEU A 101 -3.11 -6.52 13.74
CA LEU A 101 -2.65 -7.78 13.16
C LEU A 101 -1.57 -8.40 14.04
N ASP A 102 -1.59 -9.72 14.14
CA ASP A 102 -0.52 -10.52 14.74
C ASP A 102 -0.02 -11.56 13.73
N GLY A 103 1.14 -12.15 14.03
CA GLY A 103 1.76 -13.15 13.18
C GLY A 103 3.09 -12.70 12.60
N GLN A 104 3.66 -13.55 11.76
CA GLN A 104 4.88 -13.29 11.02
C GLN A 104 4.67 -13.59 9.55
N PHE A 105 5.12 -12.68 8.70
CA PHE A 105 4.99 -12.74 7.25
C PHE A 105 6.38 -12.72 6.60
N ASP A 106 6.52 -13.43 5.51
CA ASP A 106 7.78 -13.47 4.76
C ASP A 106 7.90 -12.26 3.83
N ALA A 107 6.75 -11.66 3.45
CA ALA A 107 6.71 -10.37 2.75
C ALA A 107 5.54 -9.49 3.25
N VAL A 108 5.79 -8.19 3.37
CA VAL A 108 4.75 -7.16 3.61
C VAL A 108 4.74 -6.18 2.45
N LEU A 109 3.58 -6.03 1.82
CA LEU A 109 3.35 -5.16 0.66
C LEU A 109 2.52 -3.95 1.07
N VAL A 110 2.93 -2.76 0.60
CA VAL A 110 2.20 -1.50 0.84
C VAL A 110 2.18 -0.65 -0.44
N PHE A 111 1.07 -0.66 -1.15
CA PHE A 111 0.92 0.09 -2.40
C PHE A 111 -0.07 1.24 -2.23
N ASN A 112 0.39 2.48 -2.49
CA ASN A 112 -0.38 3.71 -2.27
C ASN A 112 -0.93 3.85 -0.82
N TYR A 113 -0.16 3.40 0.18
CA TYR A 113 -0.60 3.31 1.58
C TYR A 113 0.14 4.29 2.50
N LEU A 114 1.50 4.34 2.48
CA LEU A 114 2.29 5.06 3.50
C LEU A 114 2.02 6.58 3.54
N HIS A 115 1.61 7.19 2.44
CA HIS A 115 1.23 8.60 2.44
C HIS A 115 -0.12 8.88 3.12
N LEU A 116 -0.89 7.85 3.46
CA LEU A 116 -2.18 7.95 4.13
C LEU A 116 -2.07 7.73 5.65
N VAL A 117 -0.94 7.22 6.14
CA VAL A 117 -0.73 6.97 7.57
C VAL A 117 -0.35 8.26 8.30
N ARG A 118 -0.81 8.38 9.55
CA ARG A 118 -0.57 9.58 10.38
C ARG A 118 0.74 9.51 11.15
N ASP A 119 1.16 8.31 11.51
CA ASP A 119 2.42 7.99 12.19
C ASP A 119 3.22 7.05 11.29
N LEU A 120 4.00 7.62 10.39
CA LEU A 120 4.85 6.85 9.48
C LEU A 120 5.92 6.03 10.23
N PRO A 121 6.66 6.59 11.23
CA PRO A 121 7.62 5.80 12.00
C PRO A 121 6.97 4.64 12.76
N GLY A 122 5.86 4.87 13.45
CA GLY A 122 5.12 3.82 14.17
C GLY A 122 4.62 2.72 13.23
N THR A 123 4.08 3.10 12.08
CA THR A 123 3.62 2.15 11.05
C THR A 123 4.79 1.31 10.50
N LEU A 124 5.94 1.92 10.20
CA LEU A 124 7.12 1.19 9.72
C LEU A 124 7.68 0.24 10.78
N ASN A 125 7.73 0.66 12.05
CA ASN A 125 8.11 -0.22 13.17
C ASN A 125 7.14 -1.40 13.31
N ARG A 126 5.84 -1.17 13.12
CA ARG A 126 4.84 -2.25 13.15
C ARG A 126 5.03 -3.23 11.97
N ILE A 127 5.27 -2.73 10.78
CA ILE A 127 5.59 -3.56 9.61
C ILE A 127 6.85 -4.39 9.89
N HIS A 128 7.89 -3.77 10.46
CA HIS A 128 9.11 -4.48 10.86
C HIS A 128 8.82 -5.62 11.86
N ALA A 129 7.97 -5.38 12.84
CA ALA A 129 7.58 -6.39 13.84
C ALA A 129 6.79 -7.56 13.22
N LEU A 130 5.96 -7.29 12.21
CA LEU A 130 5.15 -8.30 11.50
C LEU A 130 5.96 -9.14 10.51
N LEU A 131 7.15 -8.71 10.10
CA LEU A 131 8.01 -9.47 9.20
C LEU A 131 8.82 -10.53 9.96
N ALA A 132 8.95 -11.69 9.35
CA ALA A 132 9.92 -12.71 9.73
C ALA A 132 11.36 -12.18 9.58
N ALA A 133 12.35 -12.88 10.15
CA ALA A 133 13.76 -12.57 9.92
C ALA A 133 14.05 -12.63 8.39
N ASP A 134 14.83 -11.68 7.89
CA ASP A 134 15.15 -11.50 6.46
C ASP A 134 13.94 -11.26 5.55
N GLY A 135 12.74 -11.07 6.12
CA GLY A 135 11.50 -10.83 5.37
C GLY A 135 11.54 -9.55 4.53
N LEU A 136 10.82 -9.55 3.42
CA LEU A 136 10.81 -8.44 2.45
C LEU A 136 9.71 -7.42 2.76
N PHE A 137 10.08 -6.16 2.74
CA PHE A 137 9.17 -5.03 2.72
C PHE A 137 9.17 -4.41 1.32
N ILE A 138 8.00 -4.38 0.66
CA ILE A 138 7.85 -3.85 -0.69
C ILE A 138 6.83 -2.71 -0.68
N SER A 139 7.26 -1.54 -1.12
CA SER A 139 6.46 -0.31 -1.08
C SER A 139 6.44 0.40 -2.43
N LYS A 140 5.29 0.92 -2.85
CA LYS A 140 5.16 1.91 -3.92
C LYS A 140 4.22 3.01 -3.46
N THR A 141 4.77 4.17 -3.12
CA THR A 141 4.03 5.23 -2.41
C THR A 141 4.24 6.60 -3.05
N PRO A 142 3.16 7.37 -3.30
CA PRO A 142 3.28 8.76 -3.76
C PRO A 142 4.06 9.63 -2.76
N CYS A 143 5.14 10.23 -3.21
CA CYS A 143 5.95 11.19 -2.43
C CYS A 143 5.50 12.61 -2.78
N LEU A 144 4.45 13.08 -2.09
CA LEU A 144 3.81 14.38 -2.36
C LEU A 144 4.75 15.57 -2.15
N GLY A 145 5.83 15.39 -1.36
CA GLY A 145 6.88 16.39 -1.16
C GLY A 145 7.66 16.72 -2.45
N ASP A 146 7.72 15.77 -3.40
CA ASP A 146 8.40 15.92 -4.69
C ASP A 146 7.44 16.37 -5.81
N MET A 147 6.15 16.49 -5.52
CA MET A 147 5.14 16.95 -6.47
C MET A 147 5.05 18.49 -6.52
N ASN A 148 4.31 19.01 -7.50
CA ASN A 148 4.10 20.45 -7.67
C ASN A 148 3.61 21.11 -6.36
N PRO A 149 4.31 22.17 -5.86
CA PRO A 149 3.95 22.87 -4.62
C PRO A 149 2.50 23.39 -4.60
N LEU A 150 1.93 23.80 -5.73
CA LEU A 150 0.54 24.29 -5.81
C LEU A 150 -0.46 23.17 -5.45
N ILE A 151 -0.20 21.94 -5.87
CA ILE A 151 -1.05 20.79 -5.50
C ILE A 151 -0.98 20.59 -3.99
N ARG A 152 0.23 20.58 -3.43
CA ARG A 152 0.48 20.31 -2.02
C ARG A 152 -0.04 21.42 -1.10
N LEU A 153 0.23 22.70 -1.42
CA LEU A 153 0.00 23.82 -0.53
C LEU A 153 -1.39 24.47 -0.69
N ALA A 154 -2.03 24.32 -1.85
CA ALA A 154 -3.32 24.94 -2.11
C ALA A 154 -4.42 23.92 -2.40
N LEU A 155 -4.26 23.07 -3.41
CA LEU A 155 -5.34 22.19 -3.87
C LEU A 155 -5.72 21.11 -2.83
N LEU A 156 -4.74 20.39 -2.28
CA LEU A 156 -5.01 19.34 -1.29
C LEU A 156 -5.65 19.87 0.01
N PRO A 157 -5.14 20.95 0.64
CA PRO A 157 -5.80 21.54 1.81
C PRO A 157 -7.24 21.99 1.53
N ALA A 158 -7.48 22.64 0.38
CA ALA A 158 -8.83 23.07 -0.01
C ALA A 158 -9.77 21.87 -0.20
N MET A 159 -9.33 20.82 -0.90
CA MET A 159 -10.13 19.60 -1.08
C MET A 159 -10.40 18.87 0.25
N ARG A 160 -9.44 18.88 1.18
CA ARG A 160 -9.63 18.31 2.53
C ARG A 160 -10.65 19.10 3.34
N ALA A 161 -10.60 20.44 3.28
CA ALA A 161 -11.54 21.30 4.00
C ALA A 161 -13.01 21.03 3.60
N ILE A 162 -13.26 20.67 2.35
CA ILE A 162 -14.60 20.32 1.83
C ILE A 162 -14.87 18.80 1.84
N GLY A 163 -14.04 18.00 2.50
CA GLY A 163 -14.22 16.55 2.65
C GLY A 163 -14.05 15.72 1.38
N LYS A 164 -13.43 16.28 0.34
CA LYS A 164 -13.20 15.63 -0.98
C LYS A 164 -11.82 14.97 -1.12
N ALA A 165 -10.96 15.09 -0.11
CA ALA A 165 -9.67 14.39 -0.08
C ALA A 165 -9.42 13.77 1.31
N PRO A 166 -8.73 12.60 1.38
CA PRO A 166 -8.35 11.98 2.65
C PRO A 166 -7.23 12.78 3.34
N TYR A 167 -6.84 12.30 4.53
CA TYR A 167 -5.56 12.68 5.10
C TYR A 167 -4.43 12.20 4.18
N VAL A 168 -3.42 13.05 3.96
CA VAL A 168 -2.19 12.69 3.26
C VAL A 168 -0.99 13.33 3.94
N SER A 169 0.08 12.57 4.10
CA SER A 169 1.42 13.04 4.51
C SER A 169 2.21 13.47 3.29
N ALA A 170 2.89 14.61 3.38
CA ALA A 170 3.65 15.18 2.27
C ALA A 170 5.15 15.04 2.54
N PHE A 171 5.70 13.85 2.42
CA PHE A 171 7.14 13.58 2.47
C PHE A 171 7.73 13.46 1.06
N ARG A 172 9.04 13.61 0.98
CA ARG A 172 9.86 13.37 -0.22
C ARG A 172 10.35 11.93 -0.27
N ALA A 173 10.74 11.45 -1.45
CA ALA A 173 11.31 10.11 -1.63
C ALA A 173 12.53 9.85 -0.74
N ALA A 174 13.41 10.85 -0.60
CA ALA A 174 14.57 10.76 0.29
C ALA A 174 14.17 10.62 1.77
N GLU A 175 13.16 11.36 2.22
CA GLU A 175 12.64 11.29 3.60
C GLU A 175 11.98 9.94 3.88
N LEU A 176 11.25 9.38 2.89
CA LEU A 176 10.68 8.03 2.98
C LEU A 176 11.79 6.99 3.13
N SER A 177 12.83 7.06 2.30
CA SER A 177 13.97 6.13 2.37
C SER A 177 14.69 6.21 3.71
N GLN A 178 14.91 7.42 4.25
CA GLN A 178 15.48 7.60 5.59
C GLN A 178 14.60 6.97 6.68
N SER A 179 13.28 7.18 6.61
CA SER A 179 12.33 6.61 7.58
C SER A 179 12.33 5.09 7.55
N ILE A 180 12.38 4.48 6.35
CA ILE A 180 12.47 3.03 6.15
C ILE A 180 13.78 2.51 6.79
N SER A 181 14.92 3.14 6.49
CA SER A 181 16.21 2.73 7.08
C SER A 181 16.25 2.90 8.60
N ALA A 182 15.68 3.99 9.12
CA ALA A 182 15.60 4.25 10.56
C ALA A 182 14.73 3.23 11.31
N ALA A 183 13.75 2.62 10.64
CA ALA A 183 12.91 1.56 11.19
C ALA A 183 13.57 0.16 11.15
N GLY A 184 14.87 0.06 10.83
CA GLY A 184 15.63 -1.21 10.87
C GLY A 184 15.61 -1.99 9.55
N PHE A 185 15.27 -1.35 8.43
CA PHE A 185 15.30 -1.99 7.12
C PHE A 185 16.58 -1.67 6.35
N GLU A 186 17.05 -2.64 5.59
CA GLU A 186 18.04 -2.46 4.54
C GLU A 186 17.34 -2.26 3.19
N ILE A 187 17.52 -1.10 2.56
CA ILE A 187 16.98 -0.86 1.21
C ILE A 187 17.85 -1.60 0.21
N LEU A 188 17.25 -2.58 -0.47
CA LEU A 188 17.91 -3.39 -1.51
C LEU A 188 17.81 -2.75 -2.89
N ALA A 189 16.67 -2.11 -3.20
CA ALA A 189 16.43 -1.45 -4.47
C ALA A 189 15.46 -0.28 -4.32
N THR A 190 15.66 0.75 -5.14
CA THR A 190 14.70 1.82 -5.38
C THR A 190 14.55 1.98 -6.88
N GLU A 191 13.37 1.70 -7.40
CA GLU A 191 13.08 1.61 -8.83
C GLU A 191 12.00 2.61 -9.24
N SER A 192 12.01 3.06 -10.49
CA SER A 192 10.93 3.84 -11.10
C SER A 192 10.20 2.99 -12.13
N HIS A 193 8.90 2.83 -11.95
CA HIS A 193 8.06 2.04 -12.84
C HIS A 193 7.12 2.91 -13.70
N ALA A 194 7.15 4.23 -13.54
CA ALA A 194 6.32 5.11 -14.36
C ALA A 194 6.68 5.02 -15.84
N THR A 195 5.66 5.07 -16.69
CA THR A 195 5.83 5.11 -18.15
C THR A 195 5.69 6.52 -18.70
N LYS A 196 5.21 7.48 -17.90
CA LYS A 196 4.98 8.88 -18.29
C LYS A 196 5.42 9.83 -17.19
N GLY A 197 6.17 10.87 -17.58
CA GLY A 197 6.55 11.96 -16.68
C GLY A 197 7.56 11.59 -15.58
N LYS A 198 7.69 12.46 -14.57
CA LYS A 198 8.49 12.17 -13.37
C LYS A 198 7.72 11.22 -12.46
N ASP A 199 8.33 10.11 -12.11
CA ASP A 199 7.76 9.19 -11.14
C ASP A 199 8.00 9.71 -9.71
N ALA A 200 6.95 10.28 -9.12
CA ALA A 200 6.94 10.63 -7.70
C ALA A 200 6.45 9.46 -6.82
N ARG A 201 6.52 8.22 -7.31
CA ARG A 201 6.08 6.99 -6.64
C ARG A 201 7.18 5.94 -6.68
N PRO A 202 8.28 6.10 -5.92
CA PRO A 202 9.35 5.12 -5.89
C PRO A 202 8.81 3.74 -5.49
N TYR A 203 9.24 2.72 -6.22
CA TYR A 203 9.08 1.33 -5.85
C TYR A 203 10.32 0.93 -5.06
N ILE A 204 10.13 0.64 -3.78
CA ILE A 204 11.20 0.35 -2.83
C ILE A 204 11.09 -1.11 -2.41
N VAL A 205 12.18 -1.85 -2.52
CA VAL A 205 12.37 -3.17 -1.94
C VAL A 205 13.35 -3.06 -0.80
N ALA A 206 12.95 -3.48 0.38
CA ALA A 206 13.81 -3.47 1.57
C ALA A 206 13.70 -4.80 2.31
N ARG A 207 14.71 -5.14 3.10
CA ARG A 207 14.80 -6.34 3.92
C ARG A 207 14.81 -5.96 5.39
N LYS A 208 14.13 -6.73 6.22
CA LYS A 208 14.25 -6.65 7.67
C LYS A 208 15.66 -7.06 8.09
N ARG A 209 16.33 -6.22 8.91
CA ARG A 209 17.60 -6.53 9.59
C ARG A 209 17.38 -7.10 10.97
#